data_d597065d0bb924a26f46519e3e52ba99
#
_entry.id   d597065d0bb924a26f46519e3e52ba99
#
_cell.length_a   1.000
_cell.length_b   1.000
_cell.length_c   1.000
_cell.angle_alpha   90.00
_cell.angle_beta   90.00
_cell.angle_gamma   90.00
#
_symmetry.space_group_name_H-M   'P 1'
#
loop_
_entity.id
_entity.type
_entity.pdbx_description
1 polymer ?
#
loop_
_entity_poly.entity_id
_entity_poly.type
_entity_poly.pdbx_seq_one_letter_code
_entity_poly.pdbx_strand_id
1 'polypeptide(L)'
;MDWLWVVVMAVRAASPAADDRWAVSLAELDEQRAVAFARAEPRRLEGVYVRGSRALSADARTISRYATRDARVVGARLRILSCRVIDSSSRRVRLDVVDRLGPARIAWGDGSTTPLPDDEPSRRVVTLSRTDHGWRISASAAIRSE
;
A
#
# COMPACT_ATOMS: atom_id res chain seq x y z
N MET A 1 -12.10 -12.80 -46.54
CA MET A 1 -13.29 -12.23 -45.89
C MET A 1 -13.29 -12.52 -44.41
N ASP A 2 -12.21 -12.22 -43.73
CA ASP A 2 -12.07 -12.59 -42.32
C ASP A 2 -11.47 -11.44 -41.52
N TRP A 3 -12.12 -10.28 -41.58
CA TRP A 3 -11.75 -9.15 -40.76
C TRP A 3 -12.66 -8.98 -39.55
N LEU A 4 -13.50 -9.95 -39.28
CA LEU A 4 -14.30 -10.03 -38.05
C LEU A 4 -13.52 -10.48 -36.80
N TRP A 5 -12.28 -10.93 -36.97
CA TRP A 5 -11.47 -11.45 -35.87
C TRP A 5 -10.61 -10.39 -35.18
N VAL A 6 -10.45 -9.26 -35.80
CA VAL A 6 -9.57 -8.20 -35.26
C VAL A 6 -10.26 -7.36 -34.18
N VAL A 7 -11.59 -7.35 -34.14
CA VAL A 7 -12.35 -6.48 -33.22
C VAL A 7 -12.51 -7.10 -31.83
N VAL A 8 -12.37 -8.42 -31.70
CA VAL A 8 -12.61 -9.11 -30.40
C VAL A 8 -11.37 -9.10 -29.51
N MET A 9 -10.18 -8.86 -30.05
CA MET A 9 -8.95 -8.84 -29.26
C MET A 9 -8.67 -7.47 -28.61
N ALA A 10 -9.32 -6.40 -29.06
CA ALA A 10 -9.07 -5.05 -28.55
C ALA A 10 -9.83 -4.73 -27.24
N VAL A 11 -10.75 -5.57 -26.81
CA VAL A 11 -11.62 -5.30 -25.65
C VAL A 11 -11.08 -5.88 -24.34
N ARG A 12 -9.98 -6.62 -24.36
CA ARG A 12 -9.41 -7.26 -23.17
C ARG A 12 -8.06 -6.74 -22.70
N ALA A 13 -7.54 -5.70 -23.29
CA ALA A 13 -6.47 -4.98 -22.65
C ALA A 13 -7.09 -4.14 -21.52
N ALA A 14 -6.97 -4.62 -20.29
CA ALA A 14 -7.17 -3.76 -19.13
C ALA A 14 -6.45 -2.45 -19.45
N SER A 15 -7.19 -1.35 -19.45
CA SER A 15 -6.63 -0.06 -19.86
C SER A 15 -5.44 0.24 -18.96
N PRO A 16 -4.20 0.40 -19.49
CA PRO A 16 -3.04 0.77 -18.67
C PRO A 16 -3.30 2.00 -17.81
N ALA A 17 -4.18 2.90 -18.26
CA ALA A 17 -4.58 4.09 -17.53
C ALA A 17 -5.36 3.78 -16.23
N ALA A 18 -6.12 2.66 -16.16
CA ALA A 18 -6.82 2.26 -14.93
C ALA A 18 -5.84 1.72 -13.88
N ASP A 19 -4.88 0.90 -14.30
CA ASP A 19 -3.85 0.37 -13.42
C ASP A 19 -2.97 1.50 -12.87
N ASP A 20 -2.56 2.45 -13.71
CA ASP A 20 -1.77 3.61 -13.32
C ASP A 20 -2.50 4.51 -12.32
N ARG A 21 -3.78 4.75 -12.53
CA ARG A 21 -4.60 5.54 -11.61
C ARG A 21 -4.61 4.94 -10.20
N TRP A 22 -4.79 3.63 -10.12
CA TRP A 22 -4.82 2.95 -8.82
C TRP A 22 -3.45 2.82 -8.19
N ALA A 23 -2.41 2.68 -8.99
CA ALA A 23 -1.02 2.73 -8.51
C ALA A 23 -0.70 4.09 -7.87
N VAL A 24 -1.12 5.20 -8.50
CA VAL A 24 -0.96 6.54 -7.93
C VAL A 24 -1.73 6.70 -6.62
N SER A 25 -3.00 6.27 -6.59
CA SER A 25 -3.82 6.35 -5.37
C SER A 25 -3.20 5.53 -4.23
N LEU A 26 -2.71 4.33 -4.51
CA LEU A 26 -2.06 3.49 -3.51
C LEU A 26 -0.75 4.13 -3.02
N ALA A 27 0.05 4.69 -3.93
CA ALA A 27 1.30 5.36 -3.57
C ALA A 27 1.06 6.57 -2.65
N GLU A 28 0.01 7.33 -2.87
CA GLU A 28 -0.38 8.44 -1.99
C GLU A 28 -0.75 7.96 -0.59
N LEU A 29 -1.50 6.86 -0.48
CA LEU A 29 -1.85 6.26 0.80
C LEU A 29 -0.60 5.70 1.51
N ASP A 30 0.29 5.04 0.78
CA ASP A 30 1.54 4.53 1.33
C ASP A 30 2.47 5.67 1.80
N GLU A 31 2.48 6.80 1.13
CA GLU A 31 3.23 7.99 1.57
C GLU A 31 2.69 8.52 2.90
N GLN A 32 1.38 8.61 3.05
CA GLN A 32 0.75 9.02 4.31
C GLN A 32 1.06 8.03 5.43
N ARG A 33 1.08 6.74 5.11
CA ARG A 33 1.49 5.69 6.05
C ARG A 33 2.94 5.88 6.51
N ALA A 34 3.84 6.13 5.57
CA ALA A 34 5.26 6.38 5.89
C ALA A 34 5.43 7.60 6.82
N VAL A 35 4.65 8.65 6.63
CA VAL A 35 4.65 9.84 7.51
C VAL A 35 4.14 9.48 8.91
N ALA A 36 3.11 8.65 9.03
CA ALA A 36 2.61 8.20 10.32
C ALA A 36 3.70 7.46 11.13
N PHE A 37 4.45 6.59 10.47
CA PHE A 37 5.59 5.90 11.08
C PHE A 37 6.72 6.87 11.45
N ALA A 38 7.09 7.76 10.53
CA ALA A 38 8.19 8.70 10.74
C ALA A 38 7.93 9.67 11.89
N ARG A 39 6.70 10.00 12.14
CA ARG A 39 6.28 10.93 13.22
C ARG A 39 5.79 10.21 14.47
N ALA A 40 5.72 8.88 14.45
CA ALA A 40 5.13 8.08 15.53
C ALA A 40 3.71 8.57 15.90
N GLU A 41 2.90 8.87 14.90
CA GLU A 41 1.54 9.39 15.05
C GLU A 41 0.53 8.39 14.48
N PRO A 42 0.05 7.39 15.26
CA PRO A 42 -0.86 6.37 14.75
C PRO A 42 -2.21 6.93 14.27
N ARG A 43 -2.64 8.09 14.73
CA ARG A 43 -3.87 8.74 14.26
C ARG A 43 -3.85 9.07 12.77
N ARG A 44 -2.69 9.30 12.20
CA ARG A 44 -2.54 9.55 10.76
C ARG A 44 -2.95 8.37 9.91
N LEU A 45 -2.95 7.17 10.46
CA LEU A 45 -3.39 5.95 9.77
C LEU A 45 -4.89 5.97 9.44
N GLU A 46 -5.69 6.79 10.10
CA GLU A 46 -7.11 6.98 9.75
C GLU A 46 -7.30 7.58 8.35
N GLY A 47 -6.30 8.29 7.83
CA GLY A 47 -6.28 8.78 6.46
C GLY A 47 -5.81 7.74 5.42
N VAL A 48 -5.35 6.58 5.87
CA VAL A 48 -4.79 5.51 5.03
C VAL A 48 -5.74 4.32 4.93
N TYR A 49 -6.28 3.89 6.06
CA TYR A 49 -7.05 2.67 6.21
C TYR A 49 -8.52 2.94 6.52
N VAL A 50 -9.36 1.99 6.14
CA VAL A 50 -10.75 1.95 6.62
C VAL A 50 -10.74 1.75 8.14
N ARG A 51 -11.58 2.51 8.83
CA ARG A 51 -11.74 2.40 10.29
C ARG A 51 -12.09 0.97 10.69
N GLY A 52 -11.39 0.47 11.70
CA GLY A 52 -11.60 -0.89 12.21
C GLY A 52 -10.92 -1.99 11.40
N SER A 53 -10.16 -1.67 10.37
CA SER A 53 -9.44 -2.67 9.60
C SER A 53 -8.29 -3.30 10.41
N ARG A 54 -7.98 -4.56 10.10
CA ARG A 54 -6.85 -5.26 10.73
C ARG A 54 -5.51 -4.60 10.44
N ALA A 55 -5.34 -4.11 9.21
CA ALA A 55 -4.11 -3.44 8.81
C ALA A 55 -3.87 -2.14 9.59
N LEU A 56 -4.93 -1.37 9.86
CA LEU A 56 -4.83 -0.18 10.70
C LEU A 56 -4.36 -0.56 12.11
N SER A 57 -4.98 -1.54 12.72
CA SER A 57 -4.62 -1.99 14.07
C SER A 57 -3.20 -2.53 14.14
N ALA A 58 -2.76 -3.27 13.13
CA ALA A 58 -1.41 -3.82 13.06
C ALA A 58 -0.35 -2.70 12.97
N ASP A 59 -0.54 -1.74 12.08
CA ASP A 59 0.38 -0.62 11.93
C ASP A 59 0.39 0.30 13.16
N ALA A 60 -0.77 0.59 13.72
CA ALA A 60 -0.87 1.41 14.94
C ALA A 60 -0.12 0.75 16.11
N ARG A 61 -0.24 -0.57 16.23
CA ARG A 61 0.47 -1.35 17.25
C ARG A 61 1.97 -1.32 17.03
N THR A 62 2.42 -1.43 15.79
CA THR A 62 3.85 -1.36 15.44
C THR A 62 4.43 0.01 15.77
N ILE A 63 3.75 1.10 15.39
CA ILE A 63 4.18 2.46 15.73
C ILE A 63 4.29 2.61 17.26
N SER A 64 3.30 2.14 18.01
CA SER A 64 3.28 2.23 19.48
C SER A 64 4.41 1.44 20.13
N ARG A 65 4.75 0.27 19.60
CA ARG A 65 5.88 -0.52 20.10
C ARG A 65 7.22 0.20 19.95
N TYR A 66 7.45 0.86 18.83
CA TYR A 66 8.64 1.70 18.66
C TYR A 66 8.61 2.90 19.59
N ALA A 67 7.46 3.57 19.71
CA ALA A 67 7.32 4.74 20.57
C ALA A 67 7.60 4.43 22.05
N THR A 68 7.24 3.25 22.55
CA THR A 68 7.57 2.83 23.92
C THR A 68 9.07 2.68 24.16
N ARG A 69 9.86 2.55 23.10
CA ARG A 69 11.33 2.51 23.13
C ARG A 69 11.95 3.86 22.77
N ASP A 70 11.17 4.92 22.75
CA ASP A 70 11.61 6.24 22.28
C ASP A 70 12.22 6.19 20.87
N ALA A 71 11.53 5.49 19.98
CA ALA A 71 11.96 5.28 18.61
C ALA A 71 10.81 5.46 17.60
N ARG A 72 11.20 5.69 16.37
CA ARG A 72 10.28 5.75 15.23
C ARG A 72 10.97 5.20 13.99
N VAL A 73 10.18 4.81 13.00
CA VAL A 73 10.69 4.28 11.73
C VAL A 73 10.59 5.37 10.66
N VAL A 74 11.72 5.73 10.08
CA VAL A 74 11.83 6.78 9.07
C VAL A 74 12.17 6.16 7.72
N GLY A 75 11.52 6.65 6.67
CA GLY A 75 11.76 6.19 5.30
C GLY A 75 11.02 4.90 4.95
N ALA A 76 10.01 4.50 5.71
CA ALA A 76 9.24 3.28 5.47
C ALA A 76 8.27 3.42 4.28
N ARG A 77 8.79 3.83 3.14
CA ARG A 77 8.03 3.99 1.89
C ARG A 77 8.03 2.69 1.11
N LEU A 78 6.86 2.27 0.67
CA LEU A 78 6.73 1.15 -0.25
C LEU A 78 6.95 1.64 -1.68
N ARG A 79 7.84 0.98 -2.38
CA ARG A 79 8.03 1.19 -3.82
C ARG A 79 7.19 0.19 -4.57
N ILE A 80 6.19 0.66 -5.30
CA ILE A 80 5.35 -0.17 -6.13
C ILE A 80 6.11 -0.53 -7.41
N LEU A 81 6.35 -1.82 -7.59
CA LEU A 81 7.04 -2.35 -8.78
C LEU A 81 6.05 -2.76 -9.86
N SER A 82 4.88 -3.25 -9.47
CA SER A 82 3.76 -3.50 -10.38
C SER A 82 2.44 -3.39 -9.63
N CYS A 83 1.40 -2.99 -10.34
CA CYS A 83 0.05 -2.86 -9.82
C CYS A 83 -0.94 -3.17 -10.94
N ARG A 84 -1.79 -4.17 -10.74
CA ARG A 84 -2.82 -4.56 -11.71
C ARG A 84 -4.17 -4.68 -11.02
N VAL A 85 -5.20 -4.20 -11.70
CA VAL A 85 -6.57 -4.37 -11.24
C VAL A 85 -7.01 -5.83 -11.43
N ILE A 86 -7.42 -6.48 -10.36
CA ILE A 86 -8.03 -7.82 -10.39
C ILE A 86 -9.51 -7.69 -10.71
N ASP A 87 -10.22 -6.88 -9.94
CA ASP A 87 -11.62 -6.54 -10.15
C ASP A 87 -11.92 -5.16 -9.56
N SER A 88 -12.99 -4.54 -10.03
CA SER A 88 -13.39 -3.22 -9.54
C SER A 88 -14.90 -3.03 -9.63
N SER A 89 -15.40 -2.22 -8.71
CA SER A 89 -16.76 -1.70 -8.69
C SER A 89 -16.73 -0.20 -8.34
N SER A 90 -17.88 0.43 -8.24
CA SER A 90 -17.95 1.84 -7.81
C SER A 90 -17.49 2.08 -6.38
N ARG A 91 -17.42 1.04 -5.55
CA ARG A 91 -17.13 1.14 -4.12
C ARG A 91 -15.88 0.40 -3.69
N ARG A 92 -15.31 -0.42 -4.55
CA ARG A 92 -14.23 -1.33 -4.18
C ARG A 92 -13.38 -1.69 -5.37
N VAL A 93 -12.08 -1.73 -5.16
CA VAL A 93 -11.12 -2.24 -6.14
C VAL A 93 -10.15 -3.18 -5.43
N ARG A 94 -9.85 -4.30 -6.08
CA ARG A 94 -8.81 -5.21 -5.65
C ARG A 94 -7.64 -5.14 -6.61
N LEU A 95 -6.46 -5.02 -6.05
CA LEU A 95 -5.21 -4.82 -6.77
C LEU A 95 -4.23 -5.94 -6.48
N ASP A 96 -3.62 -6.46 -7.54
CA ASP A 96 -2.46 -7.35 -7.46
C ASP A 96 -1.20 -6.48 -7.48
N VAL A 97 -0.51 -6.39 -6.36
CA VAL A 97 0.59 -5.46 -6.15
C VAL A 97 1.87 -6.21 -5.83
N VAL A 98 2.94 -5.86 -6.54
CA VAL A 98 4.30 -6.22 -6.15
C VAL A 98 4.99 -4.95 -5.68
N ASP A 99 5.48 -4.97 -4.46
CA ASP A 99 6.19 -3.84 -3.89
C ASP A 99 7.38 -4.27 -3.04
N ARG A 100 8.16 -3.30 -2.68
CA ARG A 100 9.32 -3.45 -1.81
C ARG A 100 9.43 -2.25 -0.90
N LEU A 101 9.74 -2.50 0.38
CA LEU A 101 10.07 -1.43 1.30
C LEU A 101 11.39 -0.77 0.86
N GLY A 102 11.38 0.53 0.70
CA GLY A 102 12.59 1.30 0.44
C GLY A 102 13.53 1.32 1.64
N PRO A 103 14.73 1.91 1.49
CA PRO A 103 15.66 2.05 2.60
C PRO A 103 14.99 2.77 3.78
N ALA A 104 14.90 2.09 4.91
CA ALA A 104 14.29 2.59 6.13
C ALA A 104 15.25 2.45 7.31
N ARG A 105 15.06 3.24 8.33
CA ARG A 105 15.88 3.23 9.54
C ARG A 105 15.04 3.46 10.78
N ILE A 106 15.51 2.94 11.89
CA ILE A 106 14.96 3.27 13.21
C ILE A 106 15.70 4.53 13.69
N ALA A 107 14.95 5.57 14.01
CA ALA A 107 15.49 6.78 14.64
C ALA A 107 15.22 6.70 16.14
N TRP A 108 16.27 6.76 16.94
CA TRP A 108 16.22 6.69 18.39
C TRP A 108 16.17 8.09 19.01
N GLY A 109 15.60 8.21 20.21
CA GLY A 109 15.46 9.48 20.90
C GLY A 109 16.77 10.16 21.25
N ASP A 110 17.88 9.42 21.31
CA ASP A 110 19.23 9.97 21.51
C ASP A 110 19.86 10.55 20.23
N GLY A 111 19.14 10.50 19.10
CA GLY A 111 19.61 10.96 17.79
C GLY A 111 20.35 9.93 16.97
N SER A 112 20.62 8.74 17.52
CA SER A 112 21.21 7.64 16.75
C SER A 112 20.21 7.01 15.80
N THR A 113 20.69 6.30 14.78
CA THR A 113 19.85 5.58 13.81
C THR A 113 20.40 4.17 13.60
N THR A 114 19.47 3.24 13.35
CA THR A 114 19.77 1.86 13.01
C THR A 114 19.11 1.53 11.68
N PRO A 115 19.86 1.17 10.62
CA PRO A 115 19.25 0.78 9.37
C PRO A 115 18.43 -0.51 9.54
N LEU A 116 17.26 -0.56 8.90
CA LEU A 116 16.53 -1.81 8.76
C LEU A 116 17.18 -2.66 7.67
N PRO A 117 17.07 -4.01 7.75
CA PRO A 117 17.53 -4.87 6.68
C PRO A 117 16.89 -4.52 5.34
N ASP A 118 17.63 -4.73 4.25
CA ASP A 118 17.09 -4.59 2.91
C ASP A 118 15.89 -5.54 2.73
N ASP A 119 14.86 -5.02 2.12
CA ASP A 119 13.63 -5.76 1.86
C ASP A 119 13.65 -6.34 0.44
N GLU A 120 13.07 -7.52 0.31
CA GLU A 120 12.85 -8.15 -0.99
C GLU A 120 11.46 -7.84 -1.52
N PRO A 121 11.25 -7.84 -2.86
CA PRO A 121 9.93 -7.68 -3.41
C PRO A 121 8.96 -8.72 -2.87
N SER A 122 7.77 -8.28 -2.50
CA SER A 122 6.69 -9.15 -2.08
C SER A 122 5.43 -8.88 -2.89
N ARG A 123 4.60 -9.91 -3.05
CA ARG A 123 3.33 -9.83 -3.75
C ARG A 123 2.19 -9.89 -2.75
N ARG A 124 1.23 -9.01 -2.93
CA ARG A 124 0.04 -8.93 -2.07
C ARG A 124 -1.20 -8.52 -2.87
N VAL A 125 -2.36 -8.86 -2.35
CA VAL A 125 -3.62 -8.31 -2.82
C VAL A 125 -4.03 -7.19 -1.89
N VAL A 126 -4.19 -6.00 -2.45
CA VAL A 126 -4.65 -4.82 -1.72
C VAL A 126 -6.07 -4.51 -2.15
N THR A 127 -6.95 -4.35 -1.18
CA THR A 127 -8.32 -3.91 -1.42
C THR A 127 -8.46 -2.46 -0.98
N LEU A 128 -8.88 -1.61 -1.91
CA LEU A 128 -9.28 -0.24 -1.62
C LEU A 128 -10.79 -0.17 -1.58
N SER A 129 -11.33 0.53 -0.60
CA SER A 129 -12.76 0.76 -0.45
C SER A 129 -13.05 2.24 -0.42
N ARG A 130 -14.15 2.64 -1.08
CA ARG A 130 -14.61 4.02 -1.08
C ARG A 130 -15.32 4.32 0.22
N THR A 131 -14.87 5.36 0.90
CA THR A 131 -15.44 5.87 2.14
C THR A 131 -15.97 7.28 1.91
N ASP A 132 -16.64 7.85 2.91
CA ASP A 132 -17.09 9.25 2.89
C ASP A 132 -15.94 10.25 2.75
N HIS A 133 -14.73 9.83 3.06
CA HIS A 133 -13.50 10.64 2.97
C HIS A 133 -12.59 10.26 1.80
N GLY A 134 -13.08 9.45 0.86
CA GLY A 134 -12.34 8.97 -0.29
C GLY A 134 -11.93 7.50 -0.17
N TRP A 135 -11.02 7.10 -1.02
CA TRP A 135 -10.53 5.73 -1.06
C TRP A 135 -9.53 5.46 0.08
N ARG A 136 -9.71 4.31 0.73
CA ARG A 136 -8.86 3.86 1.84
C ARG A 136 -8.56 2.36 1.68
N ILE A 137 -7.45 1.93 2.23
CA ILE A 137 -7.11 0.49 2.26
C ILE A 137 -8.03 -0.21 3.26
N SER A 138 -8.78 -1.19 2.78
CA SER A 138 -9.65 -2.02 3.63
C SER A 138 -9.03 -3.37 3.97
N ALA A 139 -8.15 -3.89 3.12
CA ALA A 139 -7.45 -5.14 3.36
C ALA A 139 -6.14 -5.20 2.58
N SER A 140 -5.18 -5.93 3.12
CA SER A 140 -3.93 -6.25 2.44
C SER A 140 -3.52 -7.66 2.86
N ALA A 141 -3.37 -8.55 1.89
CA ALA A 141 -3.04 -9.94 2.14
C ALA A 141 -1.85 -10.37 1.29
N ALA A 142 -0.80 -10.87 1.94
CA ALA A 142 0.36 -11.42 1.24
C ALA A 142 -0.04 -12.67 0.47
N ILE A 143 0.44 -12.77 -0.78
CA ILE A 143 0.37 -14.00 -1.58
C ILE A 143 1.67 -14.77 -1.33
N ARG A 144 1.55 -15.94 -0.73
CA ARG A 144 2.69 -16.83 -0.58
C ARG A 144 2.95 -17.53 -1.91
N SER A 145 4.17 -17.44 -2.41
CA SER A 145 4.65 -18.34 -3.46
C SER A 145 4.77 -19.72 -2.86
N GLU A 146 4.02 -20.68 -3.38
CA GLU A 146 4.25 -22.09 -3.09
C GLU A 146 5.54 -22.54 -3.75
#